data_d5641d4028ffdb96664c3f955414ee94
#
_entry.id   d5641d4028ffdb96664c3f955414ee94
#
_cell.length_a   1.000
_cell.length_b   1.000
_cell.length_c   1.000
_cell.angle_alpha   90.00
_cell.angle_beta   90.00
_cell.angle_gamma   90.00
#
_symmetry.space_group_name_H-M   'P 1'
#
loop_
_entity.id
_entity.type
_entity.pdbx_description
1 polymer ?
#
loop_
_entity_poly.entity_id
_entity_poly.type
_entity_poly.pdbx_seq_one_letter_code
_entity_poly.pdbx_strand_id
1 'polypeptide(L)'
;RYIIFLQGCAMRCQYCHNPETWAFTKDTAKTPQEAFNAAYRYRNYWRNNGGLTISGGEPLRQMDFVSEVFRLAHAKKVQTALDTSAQPFAPDDAEWMARFDKLLENTDLVILDLKEIDDEKHKKLTGHSNKNILAMAQYVAARGVDLWIRHVLVPGLTDDADGLRQLDAFIKTLPTVRRVEILPYHTLGLFKWQNLGIPY
;
A
#
# COMPACT_ATOMS: atom_id res chain seq x y z
N ARG A 1 -3.41 -1.50 15.90
CA ARG A 1 -3.95 -2.20 14.73
C ARG A 1 -3.29 -3.57 14.57
N TYR A 2 -3.97 -4.48 13.91
CA TYR A 2 -3.36 -5.73 13.43
C TYR A 2 -2.98 -5.54 11.97
N ILE A 3 -1.80 -5.99 11.57
CA ILE A 3 -1.33 -5.86 10.20
C ILE A 3 -1.17 -7.26 9.61
N ILE A 4 -1.78 -7.49 8.44
CA ILE A 4 -1.58 -8.69 7.63
C ILE A 4 -0.63 -8.30 6.50
N PHE A 5 0.51 -8.99 6.40
CA PHE A 5 1.46 -8.84 5.31
C PHE A 5 1.20 -9.90 4.25
N LEU A 6 0.87 -9.46 3.03
CA LEU A 6 0.71 -10.32 1.88
C LEU A 6 2.03 -10.48 1.12
N GLN A 7 2.10 -11.52 0.31
CA GLN A 7 3.19 -11.76 -0.61
C GLN A 7 2.80 -11.38 -2.04
N GLY A 8 3.80 -11.19 -2.88
CA GLY A 8 3.66 -10.81 -4.27
C GLY A 8 3.74 -9.29 -4.46
N CYS A 9 4.85 -8.81 -5.03
CA CYS A 9 5.03 -7.43 -5.46
C CYS A 9 5.76 -7.40 -6.80
N ALA A 10 5.27 -6.63 -7.77
CA ALA A 10 5.94 -6.45 -9.04
C ALA A 10 7.07 -5.41 -8.97
N MET A 11 6.96 -4.44 -8.06
CA MET A 11 7.96 -3.39 -7.90
C MET A 11 9.29 -3.93 -7.38
N ARG A 12 10.38 -3.26 -7.76
CA ARG A 12 11.76 -3.56 -7.32
C ARG A 12 12.39 -2.30 -6.74
N CYS A 13 11.69 -1.74 -5.74
CA CYS A 13 12.17 -0.52 -5.08
C CYS A 13 13.58 -0.73 -4.51
N GLN A 14 14.51 0.16 -4.83
CA GLN A 14 15.91 0.06 -4.41
C GLN A 14 16.10 0.08 -2.89
N TYR A 15 15.13 0.62 -2.15
CA TYR A 15 15.14 0.69 -0.68
C TYR A 15 14.09 -0.22 -0.03
N CYS A 16 13.66 -1.30 -0.69
CA CYS A 16 12.60 -2.16 -0.16
C CYS A 16 13.00 -2.77 1.18
N HIS A 17 12.14 -2.60 2.19
CA HIS A 17 12.35 -3.21 3.51
C HIS A 17 11.87 -4.67 3.59
N ASN A 18 11.08 -5.13 2.60
CA ASN A 18 10.48 -6.45 2.61
C ASN A 18 10.69 -7.18 1.27
N PRO A 19 11.94 -7.32 0.77
CA PRO A 19 12.20 -7.98 -0.51
C PRO A 19 11.75 -9.45 -0.51
N GLU A 20 11.63 -10.08 0.65
CA GLU A 20 11.08 -11.43 0.82
C GLU A 20 9.61 -11.53 0.39
N THR A 21 8.90 -10.41 0.29
CA THR A 21 7.51 -10.38 -0.18
C THR A 21 7.37 -10.24 -1.70
N TRP A 22 8.45 -10.14 -2.45
CA TRP A 22 8.37 -10.00 -3.91
C TRP A 22 7.77 -11.22 -4.60
N ALA A 23 8.14 -12.42 -4.14
CA ALA A 23 7.61 -13.67 -4.68
C ALA A 23 6.31 -14.08 -3.99
N PHE A 24 5.49 -14.84 -4.71
CA PHE A 24 4.39 -15.59 -4.09
C PHE A 24 4.94 -16.93 -3.58
N THR A 25 4.68 -17.23 -2.30
CA THR A 25 4.89 -18.57 -1.75
C THR A 25 3.55 -19.13 -1.29
N LYS A 26 3.38 -20.46 -1.35
CA LYS A 26 2.12 -21.12 -0.96
C LYS A 26 2.15 -21.64 0.48
N ASP A 27 3.31 -21.65 1.11
CA ASP A 27 3.53 -22.30 2.41
C ASP A 27 2.74 -21.65 3.56
N THR A 28 2.34 -20.40 3.38
CA THR A 28 1.58 -19.62 4.38
C THR A 28 0.18 -19.21 3.89
N ALA A 29 -0.32 -19.88 2.84
CA ALA A 29 -1.65 -19.56 2.29
C ALA A 29 -2.74 -19.75 3.35
N LYS A 30 -3.63 -18.75 3.44
CA LYS A 30 -4.79 -18.74 4.34
C LYS A 30 -6.02 -18.32 3.56
N THR A 31 -7.16 -18.85 3.96
CA THR A 31 -8.45 -18.32 3.52
C THR A 31 -8.69 -16.93 4.14
N PRO A 32 -9.53 -16.07 3.53
CA PRO A 32 -9.92 -14.79 4.11
C PRO A 32 -10.50 -14.92 5.53
N GLN A 33 -11.30 -15.95 5.78
CA GLN A 33 -11.89 -16.21 7.09
C GLN A 33 -10.84 -16.57 8.15
N GLU A 34 -9.86 -17.40 7.82
CA GLU A 34 -8.75 -17.74 8.74
C GLU A 34 -7.90 -16.53 9.06
N ALA A 35 -7.57 -15.70 8.05
CA ALA A 35 -6.80 -14.49 8.23
C ALA A 35 -7.53 -13.46 9.10
N PHE A 36 -8.84 -13.26 8.83
CA PHE A 36 -9.67 -12.40 9.65
C PHE A 36 -9.78 -12.91 11.08
N ASN A 37 -10.04 -14.19 11.30
CA ASN A 37 -10.15 -14.78 12.63
C ASN A 37 -8.85 -14.61 13.44
N ALA A 38 -7.71 -14.82 12.80
CA ALA A 38 -6.39 -14.61 13.42
C ALA A 38 -6.23 -13.16 13.90
N ALA A 39 -6.57 -12.18 13.06
CA ALA A 39 -6.52 -10.77 13.41
C ALA A 39 -7.53 -10.40 14.52
N TYR A 40 -8.76 -10.91 14.42
CA TYR A 40 -9.86 -10.55 15.32
C TYR A 40 -9.64 -11.02 16.78
N ARG A 41 -8.80 -12.04 17.01
CA ARG A 41 -8.38 -12.46 18.36
C ARG A 41 -7.73 -11.31 19.13
N TYR A 42 -7.10 -10.37 18.44
CA TYR A 42 -6.38 -9.22 19.03
C TYR A 42 -7.25 -7.97 19.17
N ARG A 43 -8.57 -8.02 18.91
CA ARG A 43 -9.47 -6.86 18.93
C ARG A 43 -9.46 -6.07 20.22
N ASN A 44 -9.24 -6.72 21.37
CA ASN A 44 -9.19 -6.06 22.67
C ASN A 44 -8.01 -5.08 22.80
N TYR A 45 -6.96 -5.25 21.99
CA TYR A 45 -5.80 -4.35 21.95
C TYR A 45 -6.01 -3.15 21.01
N TRP A 46 -7.07 -3.14 20.20
CA TRP A 46 -7.27 -2.10 19.18
C TRP A 46 -7.85 -0.80 19.77
N ARG A 47 -8.46 -0.86 20.96
CA ARG A 47 -9.15 0.27 21.58
C ARG A 47 -10.15 0.91 20.62
N ASN A 48 -10.41 2.23 20.77
CA ASN A 48 -11.42 2.95 19.96
C ASN A 48 -10.93 3.30 18.54
N ASN A 49 -9.61 3.36 18.30
CA ASN A 49 -9.03 3.84 17.03
C ASN A 49 -8.21 2.75 16.31
N GLY A 50 -8.32 1.51 16.72
CA GLY A 50 -7.64 0.39 16.10
C GLY A 50 -8.43 -0.24 14.97
N GLY A 51 -7.88 -1.30 14.40
CA GLY A 51 -8.51 -2.03 13.31
C GLY A 51 -7.54 -2.94 12.59
N LEU A 52 -7.88 -3.28 11.37
CA LEU A 52 -7.11 -4.15 10.49
C LEU A 52 -6.43 -3.33 9.40
N THR A 53 -5.16 -3.63 9.14
CA THR A 53 -4.43 -3.13 7.97
C THR A 53 -3.96 -4.32 7.14
N ILE A 54 -4.13 -4.26 5.82
CA ILE A 54 -3.50 -5.20 4.89
C ILE A 54 -2.41 -4.46 4.13
N SER A 55 -1.21 -5.02 4.17
CA SER A 55 0.03 -4.48 3.64
C SER A 55 0.88 -5.63 3.06
N GLY A 56 2.21 -5.46 2.98
CA GLY A 56 3.16 -6.53 2.65
C GLY A 56 3.92 -6.27 1.37
N GLY A 57 3.73 -7.14 0.37
CA GLY A 57 4.16 -6.90 -1.00
C GLY A 57 3.27 -5.83 -1.64
N GLU A 58 2.31 -6.26 -2.49
CA GLU A 58 1.30 -5.37 -3.04
C GLU A 58 -0.09 -6.01 -2.89
N PRO A 59 -0.93 -5.54 -1.96
CA PRO A 59 -2.24 -6.13 -1.68
C PRO A 59 -3.18 -6.19 -2.87
N LEU A 60 -3.13 -5.22 -3.79
CA LEU A 60 -3.98 -5.20 -4.98
C LEU A 60 -3.72 -6.36 -5.95
N ARG A 61 -2.62 -7.08 -5.80
CA ARG A 61 -2.37 -8.34 -6.52
C ARG A 61 -3.20 -9.51 -6.00
N GLN A 62 -3.80 -9.38 -4.82
CA GLN A 62 -4.69 -10.36 -4.19
C GLN A 62 -6.03 -9.70 -3.81
N MET A 63 -6.58 -8.88 -4.71
CA MET A 63 -7.70 -7.98 -4.46
C MET A 63 -8.94 -8.71 -3.91
N ASP A 64 -9.29 -9.89 -4.45
CA ASP A 64 -10.46 -10.65 -3.98
C ASP A 64 -10.30 -11.12 -2.54
N PHE A 65 -9.08 -11.57 -2.18
CA PHE A 65 -8.76 -11.93 -0.80
C PHE A 65 -8.91 -10.72 0.13
N VAL A 66 -8.34 -9.58 -0.25
CA VAL A 66 -8.40 -8.32 0.54
C VAL A 66 -9.85 -7.88 0.71
N SER A 67 -10.62 -7.87 -0.38
CA SER A 67 -12.04 -7.48 -0.39
C SER A 67 -12.87 -8.33 0.56
N GLU A 68 -12.68 -9.65 0.57
CA GLU A 68 -13.41 -10.53 1.47
C GLU A 68 -12.98 -10.37 2.93
N VAL A 69 -11.69 -10.18 3.22
CA VAL A 69 -11.22 -9.89 4.59
C VAL A 69 -11.82 -8.57 5.10
N PHE A 70 -11.87 -7.53 4.26
CA PHE A 70 -12.45 -6.24 4.66
C PHE A 70 -13.95 -6.32 4.85
N ARG A 71 -14.67 -7.06 4.01
CA ARG A 71 -16.10 -7.34 4.19
C ARG A 71 -16.38 -8.03 5.54
N LEU A 72 -15.57 -9.03 5.92
CA LEU A 72 -15.66 -9.70 7.21
C LEU A 72 -15.38 -8.76 8.38
N ALA A 73 -14.41 -7.85 8.21
CA ALA A 73 -14.06 -6.84 9.20
C ALA A 73 -15.22 -5.84 9.40
N HIS A 74 -15.78 -5.29 8.33
CA HIS A 74 -16.92 -4.37 8.38
C HIS A 74 -18.17 -5.00 8.99
N ALA A 75 -18.43 -6.28 8.73
CA ALA A 75 -19.52 -7.02 9.38
C ALA A 75 -19.38 -7.08 10.93
N LYS A 76 -18.17 -6.86 11.45
CA LYS A 76 -17.84 -6.76 12.88
C LYS A 76 -17.53 -5.33 13.33
N LYS A 77 -17.84 -4.33 12.50
CA LYS A 77 -17.56 -2.89 12.77
C LYS A 77 -16.08 -2.62 13.07
N VAL A 78 -15.19 -3.34 12.40
CA VAL A 78 -13.74 -3.18 12.50
C VAL A 78 -13.27 -2.30 11.36
N GLN A 79 -12.56 -1.21 11.69
CA GLN A 79 -11.99 -0.30 10.71
C GLN A 79 -10.91 -0.99 9.87
N THR A 80 -10.93 -0.73 8.57
CA THR A 80 -10.03 -1.32 7.57
C THR A 80 -9.08 -0.28 6.97
N ALA A 81 -7.86 -0.68 6.69
CA ALA A 81 -6.89 0.15 5.97
C ALA A 81 -6.14 -0.68 4.93
N LEU A 82 -6.14 -0.20 3.70
CA LEU A 82 -5.36 -0.74 2.59
C LEU A 82 -4.03 0.02 2.51
N ASP A 83 -2.91 -0.68 2.70
CA ASP A 83 -1.55 -0.11 2.59
C ASP A 83 -0.93 -0.61 1.28
N THR A 84 -0.83 0.26 0.29
CA THR A 84 -0.54 -0.11 -1.10
C THR A 84 0.40 0.87 -1.79
N SER A 85 1.13 0.37 -2.77
CA SER A 85 1.85 1.20 -3.75
C SER A 85 0.97 1.66 -4.92
N ALA A 86 -0.23 1.10 -5.05
CA ALA A 86 -1.14 1.32 -6.18
C ALA A 86 -0.61 0.91 -7.56
N GLN A 87 0.54 0.26 -7.64
CA GLN A 87 1.16 -0.09 -8.93
C GLN A 87 0.23 -0.89 -9.87
N PRO A 88 -0.62 -1.84 -9.40
CA PRO A 88 -1.51 -2.60 -10.26
C PRO A 88 -2.74 -1.85 -10.76
N PHE A 89 -2.96 -0.58 -10.38
CA PHE A 89 -4.16 0.17 -10.78
C PHE A 89 -4.29 0.24 -12.29
N ALA A 90 -5.46 -0.17 -12.81
CA ALA A 90 -5.72 -0.32 -14.23
C ALA A 90 -7.06 0.36 -14.59
N PRO A 91 -7.08 1.70 -14.76
CA PRO A 91 -8.33 2.45 -15.00
C PRO A 91 -9.04 2.10 -16.31
N ASP A 92 -8.30 1.58 -17.30
CA ASP A 92 -8.84 1.20 -18.60
C ASP A 92 -9.38 -0.26 -18.62
N ASP A 93 -9.20 -1.02 -17.55
CA ASP A 93 -9.72 -2.38 -17.39
C ASP A 93 -11.00 -2.36 -16.55
N ALA A 94 -12.14 -2.48 -17.22
CA ALA A 94 -13.44 -2.41 -16.56
C ALA A 94 -13.69 -3.54 -15.53
N GLU A 95 -13.16 -4.75 -15.77
CA GLU A 95 -13.28 -5.86 -14.80
C GLU A 95 -12.42 -5.60 -13.57
N TRP A 96 -11.20 -5.13 -13.80
CA TRP A 96 -10.31 -4.74 -12.69
C TRP A 96 -10.95 -3.62 -11.85
N MET A 97 -11.51 -2.60 -12.49
CA MET A 97 -12.16 -1.47 -11.82
C MET A 97 -13.39 -1.90 -11.02
N ALA A 98 -14.22 -2.79 -11.54
CA ALA A 98 -15.37 -3.31 -10.82
C ALA A 98 -14.95 -4.06 -9.54
N ARG A 99 -13.86 -4.82 -9.56
CA ARG A 99 -13.30 -5.49 -8.38
C ARG A 99 -12.70 -4.49 -7.39
N PHE A 100 -12.06 -3.45 -7.88
CA PHE A 100 -11.49 -2.39 -7.04
C PHE A 100 -12.58 -1.56 -6.36
N ASP A 101 -13.66 -1.21 -7.06
CA ASP A 101 -14.81 -0.53 -6.48
C ASP A 101 -15.43 -1.35 -5.34
N LYS A 102 -15.60 -2.66 -5.55
CA LYS A 102 -16.09 -3.57 -4.51
C LYS A 102 -15.16 -3.62 -3.29
N LEU A 103 -13.85 -3.55 -3.50
CA LEU A 103 -12.89 -3.45 -2.40
C LEU A 103 -13.07 -2.14 -1.63
N LEU A 104 -13.22 -1.02 -2.35
CA LEU A 104 -13.38 0.32 -1.74
C LEU A 104 -14.65 0.45 -0.90
N GLU A 105 -15.74 -0.29 -1.20
CA GLU A 105 -16.96 -0.30 -0.37
C GLU A 105 -16.71 -0.67 1.09
N ASN A 106 -15.65 -1.42 1.37
CA ASN A 106 -15.28 -1.88 2.71
C ASN A 106 -13.87 -1.39 3.12
N THR A 107 -13.43 -0.27 2.55
CA THR A 107 -12.14 0.34 2.85
C THR A 107 -12.34 1.72 3.47
N ASP A 108 -11.99 1.87 4.74
CA ASP A 108 -12.13 3.15 5.44
C ASP A 108 -10.95 4.09 5.18
N LEU A 109 -9.78 3.52 4.91
CA LEU A 109 -8.54 4.27 4.74
C LEU A 109 -7.66 3.61 3.68
N VAL A 110 -7.12 4.39 2.76
CA VAL A 110 -6.03 3.97 1.90
C VAL A 110 -4.74 4.67 2.36
N ILE A 111 -3.73 3.88 2.70
CA ILE A 111 -2.37 4.34 2.97
C ILE A 111 -1.59 4.14 1.67
N LEU A 112 -1.25 5.23 1.02
CA LEU A 112 -0.66 5.23 -0.32
C LEU A 112 0.80 5.69 -0.29
N ASP A 113 1.68 4.86 -0.80
CA ASP A 113 3.08 5.20 -0.99
C ASP A 113 3.29 5.99 -2.29
N LEU A 114 3.54 7.29 -2.21
CA LEU A 114 4.04 8.10 -3.31
C LEU A 114 5.57 8.14 -3.23
N LYS A 115 6.22 7.25 -4.00
CA LYS A 115 7.66 7.00 -3.84
C LYS A 115 8.54 8.02 -4.57
N GLU A 116 8.08 8.54 -5.69
CA GLU A 116 8.71 9.59 -6.48
C GLU A 116 7.65 10.19 -7.41
N ILE A 117 7.64 11.51 -7.53
CA ILE A 117 6.65 12.23 -8.35
C ILE A 117 7.05 12.30 -9.83
N ASP A 118 8.34 12.37 -10.13
CA ASP A 118 8.86 12.32 -11.50
C ASP A 118 8.81 10.88 -12.02
N ASP A 119 8.16 10.65 -13.17
CA ASP A 119 7.94 9.32 -13.72
C ASP A 119 9.24 8.60 -14.11
N GLU A 120 10.22 9.32 -14.65
CA GLU A 120 11.50 8.72 -15.06
C GLU A 120 12.36 8.35 -13.84
N LYS A 121 12.37 9.21 -12.81
CA LYS A 121 13.02 8.88 -11.54
C LYS A 121 12.29 7.71 -10.86
N HIS A 122 10.96 7.71 -10.89
CA HIS A 122 10.16 6.62 -10.33
C HIS A 122 10.46 5.28 -11.00
N LYS A 123 10.57 5.24 -12.33
CA LYS A 123 10.97 4.03 -13.07
C LYS A 123 12.35 3.54 -12.66
N LYS A 124 13.31 4.44 -12.51
CA LYS A 124 14.66 4.08 -12.04
C LYS A 124 14.65 3.53 -10.62
N LEU A 125 13.83 4.12 -9.75
CA LEU A 125 13.73 3.77 -8.34
C LEU A 125 13.02 2.44 -8.09
N THR A 126 11.99 2.12 -8.88
CA THR A 126 11.01 1.06 -8.59
C THR A 126 10.86 0.03 -9.70
N GLY A 127 11.32 0.32 -10.90
CA GLY A 127 11.11 -0.47 -12.12
C GLY A 127 9.78 -0.20 -12.83
N HIS A 128 8.93 0.72 -12.33
CA HIS A 128 7.59 0.99 -12.87
C HIS A 128 7.29 2.48 -13.00
N SER A 129 6.37 2.83 -13.91
CA SER A 129 5.79 4.18 -14.01
C SER A 129 4.94 4.50 -12.79
N ASN A 130 4.87 5.78 -12.41
CA ASN A 130 3.98 6.27 -11.36
C ASN A 130 2.60 6.70 -11.85
N LYS A 131 2.34 6.69 -13.16
CA LYS A 131 1.09 7.20 -13.75
C LYS A 131 -0.16 6.55 -13.16
N ASN A 132 -0.15 5.21 -13.04
CA ASN A 132 -1.24 4.46 -12.42
C ASN A 132 -1.41 4.81 -10.94
N ILE A 133 -0.30 5.05 -10.25
CA ILE A 133 -0.29 5.37 -8.81
C ILE A 133 -0.96 6.73 -8.57
N LEU A 134 -0.58 7.74 -9.37
CA LEU A 134 -1.18 9.07 -9.29
C LEU A 134 -2.66 9.04 -9.70
N ALA A 135 -3.01 8.29 -10.75
CA ALA A 135 -4.40 8.09 -11.17
C ALA A 135 -5.24 7.42 -10.07
N MET A 136 -4.70 6.39 -9.38
CA MET A 136 -5.40 5.77 -8.24
C MET A 136 -5.62 6.75 -7.09
N ALA A 137 -4.63 7.58 -6.75
CA ALA A 137 -4.78 8.60 -5.71
C ALA A 137 -5.96 9.53 -5.99
N GLN A 138 -6.06 10.02 -7.23
CA GLN A 138 -7.17 10.86 -7.68
C GLN A 138 -8.50 10.11 -7.66
N TYR A 139 -8.52 8.86 -8.11
CA TYR A 139 -9.72 8.02 -8.13
C TYR A 139 -10.27 7.78 -6.71
N VAL A 140 -9.41 7.38 -5.78
CA VAL A 140 -9.77 7.14 -4.36
C VAL A 140 -10.28 8.41 -3.70
N ALA A 141 -9.62 9.55 -3.95
CA ALA A 141 -10.06 10.85 -3.45
C ALA A 141 -11.44 11.25 -4.02
N ALA A 142 -11.69 11.02 -5.31
CA ALA A 142 -12.98 11.29 -5.94
C ALA A 142 -14.13 10.42 -5.38
N ARG A 143 -13.81 9.22 -4.87
CA ARG A 143 -14.75 8.32 -4.17
C ARG A 143 -14.98 8.70 -2.71
N GLY A 144 -14.31 9.72 -2.20
CA GLY A 144 -14.47 10.18 -0.82
C GLY A 144 -13.80 9.31 0.23
N VAL A 145 -12.96 8.33 -0.17
CA VAL A 145 -12.23 7.47 0.76
C VAL A 145 -11.03 8.23 1.34
N ASP A 146 -10.81 8.13 2.64
CA ASP A 146 -9.71 8.81 3.32
C ASP A 146 -8.36 8.30 2.85
N LEU A 147 -7.42 9.22 2.65
CA LEU A 147 -6.05 8.95 2.22
C LEU A 147 -5.05 9.35 3.30
N TRP A 148 -4.10 8.47 3.56
CA TRP A 148 -2.82 8.81 4.16
C TRP A 148 -1.74 8.63 3.11
N ILE A 149 -0.97 9.68 2.87
CA ILE A 149 0.15 9.63 1.92
C ILE A 149 1.43 9.36 2.69
N ARG A 150 2.23 8.42 2.21
CA ARG A 150 3.59 8.17 2.70
C ARG A 150 4.60 8.47 1.62
N HIS A 151 5.70 9.05 2.05
CA HIS A 151 6.88 9.27 1.22
C HIS A 151 8.14 8.90 2.02
N VAL A 152 8.97 8.03 1.48
CA VAL A 152 10.26 7.70 2.10
C VAL A 152 11.32 8.66 1.58
N LEU A 153 11.93 9.42 2.49
CA LEU A 153 12.98 10.36 2.14
C LEU A 153 14.33 9.65 2.12
N VAL A 154 14.77 9.30 0.92
CA VAL A 154 16.04 8.59 0.67
C VAL A 154 17.08 9.59 0.16
N PRO A 155 18.19 9.82 0.91
CA PRO A 155 19.21 10.76 0.50
C PRO A 155 19.76 10.49 -0.91
N GLY A 156 19.76 11.53 -1.75
CA GLY A 156 20.24 11.46 -3.13
C GLY A 156 19.29 10.77 -4.13
N LEU A 157 18.12 10.26 -3.69
CA LEU A 157 17.15 9.60 -4.57
C LEU A 157 15.77 10.29 -4.58
N THR A 158 15.21 10.61 -3.40
CA THR A 158 13.85 11.14 -3.27
C THR A 158 13.80 12.42 -2.43
N ASP A 159 14.92 13.04 -2.17
CA ASP A 159 15.09 14.21 -1.29
C ASP A 159 15.32 15.53 -2.04
N ASP A 160 15.24 15.54 -3.36
CA ASP A 160 15.43 16.77 -4.12
C ASP A 160 14.27 17.76 -3.92
N ALA A 161 14.62 19.05 -3.75
CA ALA A 161 13.66 20.08 -3.38
C ALA A 161 12.59 20.33 -4.45
N ASP A 162 12.88 20.11 -5.74
CA ASP A 162 11.92 20.30 -6.83
C ASP A 162 10.91 19.16 -6.85
N GLY A 163 11.37 17.90 -6.70
CA GLY A 163 10.50 16.74 -6.57
C GLY A 163 9.55 16.88 -5.37
N LEU A 164 10.08 17.29 -4.21
CA LEU A 164 9.24 17.50 -3.02
C LEU A 164 8.20 18.60 -3.20
N ARG A 165 8.53 19.70 -3.92
CA ARG A 165 7.54 20.74 -4.26
C ARG A 165 6.43 20.23 -5.18
N GLN A 166 6.80 19.42 -6.18
CA GLN A 166 5.83 18.81 -7.10
C GLN A 166 4.94 17.80 -6.37
N LEU A 167 5.51 16.98 -5.48
CA LEU A 167 4.77 16.06 -4.63
C LEU A 167 3.77 16.79 -3.73
N ASP A 168 4.18 17.87 -3.06
CA ASP A 168 3.30 18.70 -2.24
C ASP A 168 2.17 19.32 -3.06
N ALA A 169 2.49 19.85 -4.26
CA ALA A 169 1.50 20.40 -5.17
C ALA A 169 0.47 19.34 -5.59
N PHE A 170 0.91 18.12 -5.92
CA PHE A 170 0.02 17.02 -6.24
C PHE A 170 -0.87 16.62 -5.06
N ILE A 171 -0.30 16.44 -3.86
CA ILE A 171 -1.04 16.05 -2.65
C ILE A 171 -2.16 17.07 -2.34
N LYS A 172 -1.90 18.37 -2.54
CA LYS A 172 -2.89 19.44 -2.33
C LYS A 172 -4.11 19.36 -3.28
N THR A 173 -4.01 18.62 -4.39
CA THR A 173 -5.16 18.38 -5.28
C THR A 173 -6.11 17.28 -4.76
N LEU A 174 -5.72 16.52 -3.72
CA LEU A 174 -6.46 15.39 -3.19
C LEU A 174 -7.29 15.77 -1.96
N PRO A 175 -8.61 15.98 -2.07
CA PRO A 175 -9.42 16.54 -0.98
C PRO A 175 -9.59 15.62 0.24
N THR A 176 -9.33 14.33 0.11
CA THR A 176 -9.53 13.35 1.18
C THR A 176 -8.24 12.99 1.92
N VAL A 177 -7.13 13.68 1.65
CA VAL A 177 -5.89 13.46 2.40
C VAL A 177 -6.07 13.94 3.85
N ARG A 178 -5.92 13.01 4.79
CA ARG A 178 -6.00 13.27 6.25
C ARG A 178 -4.63 13.37 6.89
N ARG A 179 -3.62 12.78 6.25
CA ARG A 179 -2.26 12.74 6.80
C ARG A 179 -1.22 12.57 5.68
N VAL A 180 -0.09 13.23 5.88
CA VAL A 180 1.14 13.01 5.10
C VAL A 180 2.23 12.58 6.07
N GLU A 181 2.89 11.46 5.79
CA GLU A 181 3.99 10.91 6.59
C GLU A 181 5.26 10.91 5.73
N ILE A 182 6.24 11.68 6.16
CA ILE A 182 7.59 11.61 5.61
C ILE A 182 8.39 10.64 6.49
N LEU A 183 8.82 9.53 5.91
CA LEU A 183 9.54 8.48 6.60
C LEU A 183 11.03 8.61 6.29
N PRO A 184 11.89 8.81 7.30
CA PRO A 184 13.33 8.82 7.08
C PRO A 184 13.80 7.43 6.64
N TYR A 185 14.66 7.40 5.62
CA TYR A 185 15.28 6.15 5.19
C TYR A 185 16.16 5.55 6.30
N HIS A 186 16.15 4.23 6.40
CA HIS A 186 17.02 3.46 7.29
C HIS A 186 17.37 2.08 6.68
N THR A 187 18.44 1.49 7.14
CA THR A 187 18.97 0.22 6.59
C THR A 187 18.54 -1.03 7.36
N LEU A 188 17.50 -0.94 8.20
CA LEU A 188 17.03 -2.07 9.02
C LEU A 188 16.56 -3.29 8.21
N GLY A 189 16.22 -3.11 6.92
CA GLY A 189 15.86 -4.21 6.02
C GLY A 189 17.05 -4.87 5.30
N LEU A 190 18.27 -4.36 5.44
CA LEU A 190 19.43 -4.80 4.65
C LEU A 190 19.75 -6.28 4.83
N PHE A 191 19.62 -6.81 6.04
CA PHE A 191 19.87 -8.25 6.31
C PHE A 191 18.95 -9.15 5.49
N LYS A 192 17.75 -8.71 5.11
CA LYS A 192 16.81 -9.48 4.28
C LYS A 192 17.30 -9.62 2.84
N TRP A 193 17.91 -8.54 2.29
CA TRP A 193 18.55 -8.59 0.98
C TRP A 193 19.72 -9.56 0.99
N GLN A 194 20.55 -9.50 2.03
CA GLN A 194 21.68 -10.42 2.21
C GLN A 194 21.23 -11.88 2.29
N ASN A 195 20.17 -12.16 3.08
CA ASN A 195 19.60 -13.50 3.21
C ASN A 195 19.04 -14.06 1.88
N LEU A 196 18.59 -13.18 1.00
CA LEU A 196 18.08 -13.53 -0.34
C LEU A 196 19.18 -13.58 -1.40
N GLY A 197 20.42 -13.21 -1.07
CA GLY A 197 21.53 -13.12 -2.02
C GLY A 197 21.33 -12.04 -3.09
N ILE A 198 20.54 -10.99 -2.78
CA ILE A 198 20.23 -9.88 -3.71
C ILE A 198 21.12 -8.70 -3.36
N PRO A 199 21.81 -8.09 -4.36
CA PRO A 199 22.58 -6.85 -4.14
C PRO A 199 21.65 -5.72 -3.67
N TYR A 200 22.14 -4.95 -2.69
CA TYR A 200 21.42 -3.77 -2.19
C TYR A 200 21.96 -2.50 -2.79
#